data_c88a76189c727093653ea95ccd4b8ea5
#
_entry.id   c88a76189c727093653ea95ccd4b8ea5
#
_cell.length_a   1.000
_cell.length_b   1.000
_cell.length_c   1.000
_cell.angle_alpha   90.00
_cell.angle_beta   90.00
_cell.angle_gamma   90.00
#
_symmetry.space_group_name_H-M   'P 1'
#
loop_
_entity.id
_entity.type
_entity.pdbx_description
1 polymer ?
#
loop_
_entity_poly.entity_id
_entity_poly.type
_entity_poly.pdbx_seq_one_letter_code
_entity_poly.pdbx_strand_id
1 'polypeptide(L)'
;AAEATVSVVALPNDEMKGRIIGREGRNIRTLETITGVDLIIDDTPEAITVSSFDPVRREVARLTLEKLIQDGRIHPARIEEMFEKSKREVEQTIKQTGERAVVDAGVNGVHPELVKLLGKLKYRTSFGQNVLNHSLEVSYIAGLMAQAVTVTVCCKQQVDFIFIQAHAINFHKRKTAFLWKFFVASHQ
;
A
#
# COMPACT_ATOMS: atom_id res chain seq x y z
N ALA A 1 -15.86 -10.56 0.53
CA ALA A 1 -15.52 -9.20 0.95
C ALA A 1 -14.89 -8.49 -0.24
N ALA A 2 -15.46 -7.36 -0.67
CA ALA A 2 -14.90 -6.58 -1.75
C ALA A 2 -13.66 -5.83 -1.21
N GLU A 3 -12.51 -6.13 -1.76
CA GLU A 3 -11.31 -5.32 -1.57
C GLU A 3 -11.55 -3.96 -2.27
N ALA A 4 -11.24 -2.84 -1.61
CA ALA A 4 -11.38 -1.53 -2.24
C ALA A 4 -10.40 -1.43 -3.41
N THR A 5 -10.92 -1.45 -4.64
CA THR A 5 -10.11 -1.39 -5.87
C THR A 5 -10.04 0.00 -6.46
N VAL A 6 -10.79 0.94 -5.90
CA VAL A 6 -10.90 2.31 -6.40
C VAL A 6 -10.50 3.34 -5.35
N SER A 7 -9.96 4.45 -5.80
CA SER A 7 -9.70 5.66 -5.00
C SER A 7 -10.22 6.87 -5.75
N VAL A 8 -10.84 7.80 -5.03
CA VAL A 8 -11.38 9.02 -5.63
C VAL A 8 -10.42 10.19 -5.35
N VAL A 9 -10.12 10.98 -6.36
CA VAL A 9 -9.32 12.21 -6.28
C VAL A 9 -10.25 13.39 -6.54
N ALA A 10 -10.37 14.28 -5.55
CA ALA A 10 -11.15 15.49 -5.69
C ALA A 10 -10.43 16.51 -6.57
N LEU A 11 -11.20 17.20 -7.41
CA LEU A 11 -10.73 18.27 -8.29
C LEU A 11 -11.23 19.62 -7.78
N PRO A 12 -10.46 20.70 -7.94
CA PRO A 12 -10.90 22.04 -7.56
C PRO A 12 -12.02 22.59 -8.46
N ASN A 13 -12.11 22.12 -9.68
CA ASN A 13 -13.13 22.47 -10.67
C ASN A 13 -13.18 21.45 -11.81
N ASP A 14 -14.28 21.46 -12.58
CA ASP A 14 -14.43 20.56 -13.74
C ASP A 14 -13.52 20.92 -14.93
N GLU A 15 -13.03 22.14 -15.03
CA GLU A 15 -12.06 22.53 -16.07
C GLU A 15 -10.77 21.69 -15.94
N MET A 16 -10.41 21.29 -14.72
CA MET A 16 -9.25 20.45 -14.47
C MET A 16 -9.39 19.06 -15.12
N LYS A 17 -10.60 18.49 -15.24
CA LYS A 17 -10.83 17.25 -15.97
C LYS A 17 -10.35 17.35 -17.42
N GLY A 18 -10.73 18.41 -18.11
CA GLY A 18 -10.30 18.66 -19.49
C GLY A 18 -8.77 18.75 -19.61
N ARG A 19 -8.10 19.36 -18.64
CA ARG A 19 -6.65 19.49 -18.62
C ARG A 19 -5.95 18.14 -18.34
N ILE A 20 -6.53 17.30 -17.46
CA ILE A 20 -6.03 15.95 -17.17
C ILE A 20 -6.21 15.04 -18.38
N ILE A 21 -7.33 15.13 -19.08
CA ILE A 21 -7.56 14.39 -20.34
C ILE A 21 -6.54 14.86 -21.38
N GLY A 22 -6.40 16.17 -21.54
CA GLY A 22 -5.54 16.80 -22.54
C GLY A 22 -6.08 16.66 -23.97
N ARG A 23 -5.39 17.25 -24.94
CA ARG A 23 -5.77 17.15 -26.36
C ARG A 23 -5.75 15.70 -26.79
N GLU A 24 -6.85 15.23 -27.38
CA GLU A 24 -7.01 13.85 -27.88
C GLU A 24 -6.71 12.76 -26.85
N GLY A 25 -6.88 13.06 -25.55
CA GLY A 25 -6.58 12.11 -24.49
C GLY A 25 -5.10 11.83 -24.26
N ARG A 26 -4.19 12.71 -24.69
CA ARG A 26 -2.75 12.50 -24.60
C ARG A 26 -2.24 12.39 -23.16
N ASN A 27 -2.71 13.27 -22.28
CA ASN A 27 -2.24 13.29 -20.89
C ASN A 27 -2.77 12.09 -20.10
N ILE A 28 -4.04 11.74 -20.26
CA ILE A 28 -4.62 10.59 -19.57
C ILE A 28 -3.95 9.29 -20.01
N ARG A 29 -3.71 9.07 -21.30
CA ARG A 29 -2.99 7.88 -21.79
C ARG A 29 -1.56 7.80 -21.24
N THR A 30 -0.88 8.93 -21.12
CA THR A 30 0.46 8.97 -20.50
C THR A 30 0.38 8.58 -19.03
N LEU A 31 -0.58 9.12 -18.28
CA LEU A 31 -0.81 8.77 -16.87
C LEU A 31 -1.09 7.27 -16.70
N GLU A 32 -2.02 6.71 -17.45
CA GLU A 32 -2.38 5.29 -17.41
C GLU A 32 -1.19 4.38 -17.78
N THR A 33 -0.45 4.75 -18.82
CA THR A 33 0.71 3.97 -19.27
C THR A 33 1.83 3.93 -18.23
N ILE A 34 2.14 5.06 -17.60
CA ILE A 34 3.24 5.17 -16.64
C ILE A 34 2.87 4.57 -15.29
N THR A 35 1.65 4.83 -14.81
CA THR A 35 1.20 4.35 -13.51
C THR A 35 0.69 2.90 -13.53
N GLY A 36 0.22 2.43 -14.68
CA GLY A 36 -0.40 1.11 -14.83
C GLY A 36 -1.72 0.98 -14.06
N VAL A 37 -2.49 2.06 -13.97
CA VAL A 37 -3.83 2.12 -13.40
C VAL A 37 -4.83 2.61 -14.44
N ASP A 38 -6.11 2.33 -14.24
CA ASP A 38 -7.20 2.86 -15.07
C ASP A 38 -7.76 4.13 -14.43
N LEU A 39 -7.91 5.18 -15.24
CA LEU A 39 -8.51 6.45 -14.82
C LEU A 39 -9.92 6.55 -15.36
N ILE A 40 -10.90 6.52 -14.49
CA ILE A 40 -12.31 6.62 -14.83
C ILE A 40 -12.75 8.07 -14.63
N ILE A 41 -13.08 8.73 -15.72
CA ILE A 41 -13.60 10.08 -15.72
C ILE A 41 -15.07 9.99 -16.16
N ASP A 42 -15.95 10.09 -15.21
CA ASP A 42 -17.39 10.05 -15.38
C ASP A 42 -18.01 11.44 -15.20
N ASP A 43 -19.35 11.50 -15.23
CA ASP A 43 -20.11 12.73 -15.04
C ASP A 43 -20.14 13.20 -13.58
N THR A 44 -19.52 12.48 -12.64
CA THR A 44 -19.43 12.91 -11.24
C THR A 44 -18.68 14.24 -11.17
N PRO A 45 -19.31 15.31 -10.65
CA PRO A 45 -18.66 16.62 -10.61
C PRO A 45 -17.41 16.60 -9.74
N GLU A 46 -16.38 17.32 -10.17
CA GLU A 46 -15.17 17.59 -9.38
C GLU A 46 -14.46 16.35 -8.85
N ALA A 47 -14.54 15.21 -9.54
CA ALA A 47 -13.89 13.98 -9.12
C ALA A 47 -13.32 13.15 -10.29
N ILE A 48 -12.23 12.43 -10.02
CA ILE A 48 -11.67 11.38 -10.89
C ILE A 48 -11.48 10.13 -10.07
N THR A 49 -11.91 9.01 -10.61
CA THR A 49 -11.75 7.70 -9.97
C THR A 49 -10.52 6.98 -10.53
N VAL A 50 -9.63 6.57 -9.64
CA VAL A 50 -8.44 5.76 -9.94
C VAL A 50 -8.74 4.32 -9.61
N SER A 51 -8.67 3.42 -10.57
CA SER A 51 -8.94 1.99 -10.42
C SER A 51 -7.68 1.16 -10.61
N SER A 52 -7.38 0.29 -9.66
CA SER A 52 -6.30 -0.71 -9.77
C SER A 52 -6.44 -1.78 -8.70
N PHE A 53 -6.09 -3.01 -9.04
CA PHE A 53 -5.97 -4.12 -8.08
C PHE A 53 -4.75 -4.00 -7.16
N ASP A 54 -3.69 -3.28 -7.59
CA ASP A 54 -2.51 -3.05 -6.77
C ASP A 54 -2.71 -1.76 -5.95
N PRO A 55 -2.88 -1.87 -4.62
CA PRO A 55 -3.14 -0.72 -3.76
C PRO A 55 -1.95 0.25 -3.71
N VAL A 56 -0.72 -0.23 -3.92
CA VAL A 56 0.47 0.64 -3.93
C VAL A 56 0.51 1.47 -5.21
N ARG A 57 0.24 0.86 -6.38
CA ARG A 57 0.15 1.59 -7.65
C ARG A 57 -0.97 2.63 -7.62
N ARG A 58 -2.13 2.25 -7.07
CA ARG A 58 -3.26 3.17 -6.92
C ARG A 58 -2.90 4.38 -6.08
N GLU A 59 -2.18 4.19 -4.97
CA GLU A 59 -1.73 5.30 -4.12
C GLU A 59 -0.69 6.18 -4.82
N VAL A 60 0.26 5.61 -5.55
CA VAL A 60 1.22 6.37 -6.37
C VAL A 60 0.50 7.23 -7.40
N ALA A 61 -0.49 6.66 -8.10
CA ALA A 61 -1.29 7.39 -9.09
C ALA A 61 -2.12 8.51 -8.46
N ARG A 62 -2.75 8.25 -7.31
CA ARG A 62 -3.50 9.25 -6.52
C ARG A 62 -2.62 10.44 -6.15
N LEU A 63 -1.46 10.19 -5.54
CA LEU A 63 -0.51 11.24 -5.16
C LEU A 63 0.06 11.99 -6.38
N THR A 64 0.26 11.30 -7.48
CA THR A 64 0.71 11.92 -8.73
C THR A 64 -0.32 12.91 -9.25
N LEU A 65 -1.60 12.50 -9.28
CA LEU A 65 -2.70 13.37 -9.68
C LEU A 65 -2.84 14.57 -8.74
N GLU A 66 -2.82 14.38 -7.43
CA GLU A 66 -2.90 15.47 -6.45
C GLU A 66 -1.80 16.52 -6.67
N LYS A 67 -0.56 16.06 -6.88
CA LYS A 67 0.58 16.98 -7.15
C LYS A 67 0.43 17.71 -8.48
N LEU A 68 -0.08 17.04 -9.52
CA LEU A 68 -0.34 17.68 -10.82
C LEU A 68 -1.45 18.73 -10.72
N ILE A 69 -2.48 18.45 -9.93
CA ILE A 69 -3.59 19.39 -9.68
C ILE A 69 -3.07 20.62 -8.93
N GLN A 70 -2.25 20.43 -7.89
CA GLN A 70 -1.64 21.52 -7.13
C GLN A 70 -0.69 22.38 -7.98
N ASP A 71 0.12 21.74 -8.83
CA ASP A 71 1.07 22.44 -9.71
C ASP A 71 0.36 23.15 -10.89
N GLY A 72 -0.80 22.67 -11.29
CA GLY A 72 -1.59 23.22 -12.38
C GLY A 72 -1.01 23.01 -13.77
N ARG A 73 0.18 22.46 -13.93
CA ARG A 73 0.85 22.18 -15.21
C ARG A 73 0.77 20.71 -15.56
N ILE A 74 -0.13 20.37 -16.49
CA ILE A 74 -0.38 18.98 -16.88
C ILE A 74 0.10 18.76 -18.31
N HIS A 75 1.28 18.17 -18.47
CA HIS A 75 1.85 17.74 -19.75
C HIS A 75 2.73 16.49 -19.53
N PRO A 76 3.00 15.68 -20.55
CA PRO A 76 3.64 14.37 -20.39
C PRO A 76 4.93 14.37 -19.57
N ALA A 77 5.88 15.26 -19.87
CA ALA A 77 7.14 15.33 -19.13
C ALA A 77 6.95 15.69 -17.64
N ARG A 78 5.96 16.52 -17.32
CA ARG A 78 5.64 16.86 -15.92
C ARG A 78 4.95 15.70 -15.21
N ILE A 79 4.16 14.92 -15.93
CA ILE A 79 3.53 13.69 -15.42
C ILE A 79 4.59 12.68 -15.00
N GLU A 80 5.60 12.44 -15.85
CA GLU A 80 6.73 11.55 -15.54
C GLU A 80 7.49 12.01 -14.31
N GLU A 81 7.82 13.30 -14.22
CA GLU A 81 8.51 13.88 -13.07
C GLU A 81 7.73 13.70 -11.77
N MET A 82 6.43 14.02 -11.78
CA MET A 82 5.57 13.88 -10.59
C MET A 82 5.35 12.43 -10.20
N PHE A 83 5.26 11.52 -11.17
CA PHE A 83 5.17 10.09 -10.94
C PHE A 83 6.42 9.56 -10.21
N GLU A 84 7.62 9.86 -10.72
CA GLU A 84 8.86 9.42 -10.08
C GLU A 84 9.00 9.99 -8.65
N LYS A 85 8.60 11.25 -8.44
CA LYS A 85 8.58 11.85 -7.10
C LYS A 85 7.60 11.15 -6.16
N SER A 86 6.39 10.88 -6.62
CA SER A 86 5.35 10.19 -5.83
C SER A 86 5.74 8.74 -5.52
N LYS A 87 6.34 8.05 -6.48
CA LYS A 87 6.84 6.68 -6.29
C LYS A 87 7.89 6.60 -5.19
N ARG A 88 8.88 7.51 -5.20
CA ARG A 88 9.90 7.58 -4.14
C ARG A 88 9.30 7.87 -2.77
N GLU A 89 8.32 8.77 -2.71
CA GLU A 89 7.63 9.12 -1.47
C GLU A 89 6.84 7.95 -0.89
N VAL A 90 6.12 7.22 -1.73
CA VAL A 90 5.39 6.01 -1.32
C VAL A 90 6.36 4.91 -0.87
N GLU A 91 7.47 4.69 -1.59
CA GLU A 91 8.50 3.74 -1.20
C GLU A 91 9.14 4.08 0.15
N GLN A 92 9.41 5.36 0.39
CA GLN A 92 9.92 5.83 1.68
C GLN A 92 8.89 5.62 2.79
N THR A 93 7.63 5.94 2.54
CA THR A 93 6.54 5.71 3.49
C THR A 93 6.37 4.23 3.82
N ILE A 94 6.46 3.34 2.82
CA ILE A 94 6.43 1.89 3.03
C ILE A 94 7.55 1.45 3.97
N LYS A 95 8.77 1.91 3.73
CA LYS A 95 9.92 1.57 4.57
C LYS A 95 9.73 2.05 6.01
N GLN A 96 9.40 3.31 6.20
CA GLN A 96 9.19 3.91 7.53
C GLN A 96 8.04 3.22 8.28
N THR A 97 6.93 2.93 7.59
CA THR A 97 5.79 2.25 8.20
C THR A 97 6.14 0.82 8.60
N GLY A 98 6.90 0.11 7.79
CA GLY A 98 7.36 -1.23 8.12
C GLY A 98 8.31 -1.25 9.31
N GLU A 99 9.29 -0.34 9.36
CA GLU A 99 10.21 -0.17 10.49
C GLU A 99 9.45 0.13 11.78
N ARG A 100 8.49 1.04 11.72
CA ARG A 100 7.65 1.38 12.88
C ARG A 100 6.82 0.18 13.34
N ALA A 101 6.22 -0.57 12.44
CA ALA A 101 5.43 -1.76 12.77
C ALA A 101 6.25 -2.82 13.50
N VAL A 102 7.52 -3.02 13.12
CA VAL A 102 8.45 -3.92 13.80
C VAL A 102 8.74 -3.46 15.23
N VAL A 103 8.96 -2.16 15.43
CA VAL A 103 9.17 -1.58 16.77
C VAL A 103 7.91 -1.70 17.62
N ASP A 104 6.74 -1.37 17.07
CA ASP A 104 5.45 -1.44 17.78
C ASP A 104 5.09 -2.89 18.19
N ALA A 105 5.50 -3.87 17.37
CA ALA A 105 5.36 -5.30 17.69
C ALA A 105 6.40 -5.82 18.70
N GLY A 106 7.41 -5.03 19.05
CA GLY A 106 8.48 -5.43 19.97
C GLY A 106 9.43 -6.51 19.43
N VAL A 107 9.56 -6.59 18.09
CA VAL A 107 10.34 -7.63 17.42
C VAL A 107 11.68 -7.07 16.95
N ASN A 108 12.75 -7.83 17.10
CA ASN A 108 14.11 -7.47 16.67
C ASN A 108 14.63 -8.46 15.61
N GLY A 109 15.53 -7.99 14.75
CA GLY A 109 16.23 -8.87 13.79
C GLY A 109 15.41 -9.27 12.56
N VAL A 110 14.33 -8.53 12.24
CA VAL A 110 13.49 -8.80 11.06
C VAL A 110 14.23 -8.46 9.77
N HIS A 111 14.21 -9.38 8.81
CA HIS A 111 14.86 -9.16 7.51
C HIS A 111 14.25 -7.95 6.77
N PRO A 112 15.05 -7.07 6.11
CA PRO A 112 14.58 -5.85 5.46
C PRO A 112 13.45 -6.06 4.44
N GLU A 113 13.45 -7.18 3.71
CA GLU A 113 12.38 -7.50 2.77
C GLU A 113 11.03 -7.74 3.47
N LEU A 114 11.05 -8.32 4.67
CA LEU A 114 9.84 -8.50 5.48
C LEU A 114 9.33 -7.17 6.02
N VAL A 115 10.23 -6.29 6.47
CA VAL A 115 9.90 -4.93 6.88
C VAL A 115 9.19 -4.19 5.74
N LYS A 116 9.69 -4.33 4.51
CA LYS A 116 9.06 -3.75 3.31
C LYS A 116 7.68 -4.34 3.02
N LEU A 117 7.51 -5.66 3.20
CA LEU A 117 6.20 -6.32 3.03
C LEU A 117 5.20 -5.85 4.07
N LEU A 118 5.60 -5.73 5.34
CA LEU A 118 4.76 -5.16 6.40
C LEU A 118 4.33 -3.73 6.07
N GLY A 119 5.26 -2.90 5.60
CA GLY A 119 4.94 -1.53 5.21
C GLY A 119 3.90 -1.43 4.08
N LYS A 120 3.91 -2.37 3.13
CA LYS A 120 2.90 -2.43 2.05
C LYS A 120 1.49 -2.72 2.56
N LEU A 121 1.35 -3.42 3.71
CA LEU A 121 0.04 -3.72 4.31
C LEU A 121 -0.71 -2.46 4.76
N LYS A 122 -0.03 -1.31 4.93
CA LYS A 122 -0.65 -0.01 5.18
C LYS A 122 -1.71 0.35 4.12
N TYR A 123 -1.45 0.01 2.87
CA TYR A 123 -2.33 0.37 1.74
C TYR A 123 -3.38 -0.70 1.44
N ARG A 124 -3.38 -1.79 2.20
CA ARG A 124 -4.31 -2.89 2.00
C ARG A 124 -5.43 -2.84 3.03
N THR A 125 -6.66 -2.97 2.53
CA THR A 125 -7.86 -3.11 3.36
C THR A 125 -8.48 -4.49 3.13
N SER A 126 -8.98 -5.10 4.19
CA SER A 126 -9.72 -6.36 4.12
C SER A 126 -10.86 -6.30 5.13
N PHE A 127 -12.08 -6.70 4.72
CA PHE A 127 -13.28 -6.62 5.57
C PHE A 127 -13.52 -5.23 6.20
N GLY A 128 -13.15 -4.15 5.49
CA GLY A 128 -13.31 -2.78 5.97
C GLY A 128 -12.25 -2.32 6.98
N GLN A 129 -11.25 -3.15 7.30
CA GLN A 129 -10.17 -2.84 8.23
C GLN A 129 -8.83 -2.69 7.51
N ASN A 130 -7.95 -1.84 8.04
CA ASN A 130 -6.56 -1.77 7.59
C ASN A 130 -5.81 -3.03 8.06
N VAL A 131 -5.21 -3.75 7.10
CA VAL A 131 -4.57 -5.04 7.37
C VAL A 131 -3.38 -4.92 8.32
N LEU A 132 -2.57 -3.86 8.21
CA LEU A 132 -1.43 -3.65 9.10
C LEU A 132 -1.88 -3.42 10.55
N ASN A 133 -2.83 -2.52 10.75
CA ASN A 133 -3.34 -2.21 12.09
C ASN A 133 -3.98 -3.45 12.74
N HIS A 134 -4.81 -4.15 11.98
CA HIS A 134 -5.43 -5.39 12.45
C HIS A 134 -4.38 -6.45 12.84
N SER A 135 -3.32 -6.62 12.04
CA SER A 135 -2.24 -7.57 12.35
C SER A 135 -1.49 -7.21 13.64
N LEU A 136 -1.24 -5.91 13.88
CA LEU A 136 -0.62 -5.44 15.12
C LEU A 136 -1.53 -5.64 16.34
N GLU A 137 -2.82 -5.34 16.23
CA GLU A 137 -3.81 -5.57 17.29
C GLU A 137 -3.91 -7.04 17.67
N VAL A 138 -3.99 -7.94 16.67
CA VAL A 138 -4.05 -9.39 16.91
C VAL A 138 -2.78 -9.88 17.57
N SER A 139 -1.61 -9.41 17.15
CA SER A 139 -0.32 -9.75 17.79
C SER A 139 -0.29 -9.34 19.26
N TYR A 140 -0.74 -8.12 19.54
CA TYR A 140 -0.79 -7.60 20.92
C TYR A 140 -1.75 -8.39 21.81
N ILE A 141 -2.97 -8.67 21.34
CA ILE A 141 -3.97 -9.45 22.09
C ILE A 141 -3.47 -10.87 22.35
N ALA A 142 -2.87 -11.52 21.33
CA ALA A 142 -2.28 -12.85 21.49
C ALA A 142 -1.18 -12.87 22.54
N GLY A 143 -0.32 -11.85 22.58
CA GLY A 143 0.69 -11.67 23.61
C GLY A 143 0.12 -11.55 25.02
N LEU A 144 -0.94 -10.74 25.21
CA LEU A 144 -1.63 -10.61 26.48
C LEU A 144 -2.28 -11.93 26.94
N MET A 145 -2.93 -12.65 26.02
CA MET A 145 -3.55 -13.94 26.33
C MET A 145 -2.50 -14.98 26.76
N ALA A 146 -1.37 -15.02 26.08
CA ALA A 146 -0.27 -15.93 26.43
C ALA A 146 0.32 -15.61 27.79
N GLN A 147 0.48 -14.33 28.16
CA GLN A 147 0.92 -13.92 29.50
C GLN A 147 -0.09 -14.31 30.59
N ALA A 148 -1.38 -14.18 30.33
CA ALA A 148 -2.43 -14.54 31.27
C ALA A 148 -2.47 -16.06 31.57
N VAL A 149 -2.05 -16.89 30.63
CA VAL A 149 -2.00 -18.37 30.77
C VAL A 149 -0.66 -18.86 31.34
N THR A 150 0.19 -17.95 31.83
CA THR A 150 1.53 -18.26 32.38
C THR A 150 2.49 -18.97 31.37
N VAL A 151 2.22 -18.81 30.09
CA VAL A 151 3.13 -19.28 29.04
C VAL A 151 4.16 -18.18 28.79
N THR A 152 5.43 -18.51 28.93
CA THR A 152 6.53 -17.62 28.58
C THR A 152 6.54 -17.45 27.07
N VAL A 153 5.90 -16.35 26.59
CA VAL A 153 5.93 -16.02 25.17
C VAL A 153 7.31 -15.51 24.83
N CYS A 154 8.10 -16.32 24.18
CA CYS A 154 9.32 -15.86 23.54
C CYS A 154 8.90 -14.91 22.39
N CYS A 155 9.60 -13.76 22.21
CA CYS A 155 9.38 -12.78 21.13
C CYS A 155 9.23 -13.42 19.72
N LYS A 156 9.77 -14.62 19.56
CA LYS A 156 9.68 -15.47 18.39
C LYS A 156 8.24 -15.82 17.96
N GLN A 157 7.33 -16.05 18.92
CA GLN A 157 5.94 -16.43 18.64
C GLN A 157 5.09 -15.24 18.18
N GLN A 158 5.41 -14.01 18.60
CA GLN A 158 4.71 -12.81 18.08
C GLN A 158 5.02 -12.57 16.61
N VAL A 159 6.26 -12.82 16.18
CA VAL A 159 6.64 -12.73 14.76
C VAL A 159 5.91 -13.77 13.94
N ASP A 160 5.88 -15.02 14.45
CA ASP A 160 5.21 -16.13 13.76
C ASP A 160 3.71 -15.82 13.56
N PHE A 161 3.06 -15.16 14.52
CA PHE A 161 1.66 -14.82 14.44
C PHE A 161 1.38 -13.70 13.44
N ILE A 162 2.18 -12.62 13.44
CA ILE A 162 2.11 -11.57 12.42
C ILE A 162 2.39 -12.17 11.04
N PHE A 163 3.32 -13.10 10.96
CA PHE A 163 3.71 -13.79 9.72
C PHE A 163 2.61 -14.72 9.20
N ILE A 164 1.98 -15.51 10.08
CA ILE A 164 0.87 -16.40 9.72
C ILE A 164 -0.31 -15.58 9.20
N GLN A 165 -0.60 -14.44 9.80
CA GLN A 165 -1.70 -13.58 9.38
C GLN A 165 -1.39 -12.84 8.07
N ALA A 166 -0.18 -12.32 7.90
CA ALA A 166 0.27 -11.77 6.63
C ALA A 166 0.29 -12.83 5.51
N HIS A 167 0.59 -14.09 5.89
CA HIS A 167 0.57 -15.23 4.98
C HIS A 167 -0.85 -15.68 4.61
N ALA A 168 -1.77 -15.74 5.58
CA ALA A 168 -3.17 -16.08 5.34
C ALA A 168 -3.87 -15.07 4.41
N ILE A 169 -3.49 -13.80 4.51
CA ILE A 169 -3.99 -12.74 3.64
C ILE A 169 -3.36 -12.78 2.24
N ASN A 170 -2.13 -13.30 2.11
CA ASN A 170 -1.42 -13.45 0.84
C ASN A 170 -1.65 -14.80 0.12
N PHE A 171 -2.43 -15.71 0.69
CA PHE A 171 -2.66 -17.07 0.14
C PHE A 171 -3.25 -17.07 -1.28
N HIS A 172 -3.71 -15.95 -1.80
CA HIS A 172 -4.22 -15.84 -3.16
C HIS A 172 -3.16 -15.63 -4.25
N LYS A 173 -1.86 -15.50 -3.93
CA LYS A 173 -0.78 -15.38 -4.93
C LYS A 173 0.41 -16.28 -4.59
N ARG A 174 0.62 -17.30 -5.41
CA ARG A 174 1.66 -18.35 -5.52
C ARG A 174 3.14 -17.99 -5.18
N LYS A 175 3.46 -17.01 -4.34
CA LYS A 175 4.85 -16.64 -3.98
C LYS A 175 5.25 -17.03 -2.55
N THR A 176 4.46 -17.83 -1.87
CA THR A 176 4.61 -18.15 -0.45
C THR A 176 5.74 -19.13 -0.12
N ALA A 177 6.13 -20.01 -1.05
CA ALA A 177 7.20 -20.97 -0.84
C ALA A 177 8.61 -20.34 -0.69
N PHE A 178 8.80 -19.12 -1.22
CA PHE A 178 10.08 -18.42 -1.14
C PHE A 178 10.33 -17.80 0.23
N LEU A 179 9.28 -17.28 0.86
CA LEU A 179 9.37 -16.63 2.18
C LEU A 179 9.60 -17.64 3.31
N TRP A 180 9.05 -18.84 3.21
CA TRP A 180 9.29 -19.92 4.17
C TRP A 180 10.76 -20.36 4.21
N LYS A 181 11.45 -20.43 3.06
CA LYS A 181 12.88 -20.74 3.02
C LYS A 181 13.74 -19.67 3.69
N PHE A 182 13.37 -18.38 3.59
CA PHE A 182 14.09 -17.31 4.28
C PHE A 182 13.89 -17.33 5.80
N PHE A 183 12.69 -17.67 6.25
CA PHE A 183 12.38 -17.79 7.68
C PHE A 183 13.16 -18.93 8.34
N VAL A 184 13.22 -20.10 7.71
CA VAL A 184 13.97 -21.25 8.24
C VAL A 184 15.47 -21.00 8.21
N ALA A 185 16.02 -20.32 7.20
CA ALA A 185 17.45 -20.05 7.09
C ALA A 185 18.00 -19.00 8.08
N SER A 186 17.15 -18.12 8.63
CA SER A 186 17.56 -17.14 9.65
C SER A 186 17.55 -17.68 11.08
N HIS A 187 17.24 -18.97 11.26
CA HIS A 187 17.06 -19.61 12.57
C HIS A 187 17.91 -20.89 12.76
N GLN A 188 18.89 -21.11 11.88
CA GLN A 188 20.05 -21.97 12.12
C GLN A 188 21.28 -21.12 12.44
#